data_23cf993f5737ca658dd25325cda8f751
#
_entry.id   23cf993f5737ca658dd25325cda8f751
#
_cell.length_a   1.000
_cell.length_b   1.000
_cell.length_c   1.000
_cell.angle_alpha   90.00
_cell.angle_beta   90.00
_cell.angle_gamma   90.00
#
_symmetry.space_group_name_H-M   'P 1'
#
loop_
_entity.id
_entity.type
_entity.pdbx_description
1 polymer ?
#
loop_
_entity_poly.entity_id
_entity_poly.type
_entity_poly.pdbx_seq_one_letter_code
_entity_poly.pdbx_strand_id
1 'polypeptide(L)'
;MVTNVTDKYLKMKIHILGICGTFMGGLAQILVEKGHTVSGSDKQFYPPMSNQLDSLGVEMIEGYEQSSLPSADLYVIGNALSRGNPCVEYILNQKLDYTSGPKMLGEMIRDRTVIAVSGTHGKTSTSFLICEIFQAQGIDVGFLIGGVSDSFENSARLGTSEFFVIEADEYDSAFFDKRSKFIHYHPDTFIINNIEFDHADIFDDLSDILKQFHHAIRTVPANGNILFHDGDENIMSLIEKGCWSHTHKLGGEENIMLSIEEGVIYFKDQRLDLSDLPMHGQHNLNNVVMAMYTSFLHGIDPHKSLSALKNSKGVKRRFETVFKNNDKIVIDDFAHHPTAISHTVETAINHFSSQKIVGIVELASNTMSQGHHGSKLYDSASGLEQVYWLNLSSRKNQNFEYDSINLLLEDLKQDIDNVDVILIMSNKDSKKISEPIIELIKNK
;
A
#
# COMPACT_ATOMS: atom_id res chain seq x y z
N MET A 1 -19.56 22.90 29.86
CA MET A 1 -20.42 21.98 29.10
C MET A 1 -19.57 21.36 28.03
N VAL A 2 -19.15 20.13 28.24
CA VAL A 2 -18.43 19.34 27.18
C VAL A 2 -19.55 18.79 26.32
N THR A 3 -19.80 19.41 25.17
CA THR A 3 -20.68 18.85 24.15
C THR A 3 -19.98 17.58 23.64
N ASN A 4 -20.61 16.43 23.88
CA ASN A 4 -20.15 15.13 23.38
C ASN A 4 -19.90 15.22 21.86
N VAL A 5 -18.66 15.02 21.44
CA VAL A 5 -18.25 14.96 20.02
C VAL A 5 -18.95 13.81 19.29
N THR A 6 -19.52 12.85 20.01
CA THR A 6 -20.23 11.67 19.49
C THR A 6 -21.56 11.99 18.81
N ASP A 7 -22.15 13.18 18.98
CA ASP A 7 -23.45 13.52 18.39
C ASP A 7 -23.40 14.16 16.99
N LYS A 8 -22.21 14.44 16.46
CA LYS A 8 -22.04 15.18 15.20
C LYS A 8 -22.33 14.33 13.94
N TYR A 9 -22.37 13.00 14.04
CA TYR A 9 -22.56 12.09 12.92
C TYR A 9 -23.72 11.11 13.14
N LEU A 10 -24.88 11.60 13.55
CA LEU A 10 -26.14 10.89 13.35
C LEU A 10 -26.28 10.57 11.86
N LYS A 11 -26.83 9.41 11.54
CA LYS A 11 -27.07 8.85 10.20
C LYS A 11 -27.18 9.90 9.08
N MET A 12 -26.08 10.13 8.35
CA MET A 12 -26.00 11.14 7.28
C MET A 12 -26.14 10.47 5.92
N LYS A 13 -26.62 11.24 4.93
CA LYS A 13 -26.48 10.92 3.52
C LYS A 13 -25.15 11.50 3.02
N ILE A 14 -24.24 10.63 2.61
CA ILE A 14 -22.90 11.01 2.17
C ILE A 14 -22.74 10.63 0.71
N HIS A 15 -22.31 11.58 -0.12
CA HIS A 15 -21.99 11.31 -1.51
C HIS A 15 -20.48 11.45 -1.75
N ILE A 16 -19.88 10.39 -2.34
CA ILE A 16 -18.43 10.31 -2.57
C ILE A 16 -18.13 10.50 -4.06
N LEU A 17 -17.36 11.54 -4.40
CA LEU A 17 -16.85 11.77 -5.74
C LEU A 17 -15.49 11.06 -5.91
N GLY A 18 -15.37 10.20 -6.93
CA GLY A 18 -14.18 9.36 -7.16
C GLY A 18 -14.22 8.08 -6.34
N ILE A 19 -15.40 7.48 -6.16
CA ILE A 19 -15.66 6.36 -5.23
C ILE A 19 -14.95 5.06 -5.64
N CYS A 20 -14.63 4.85 -6.92
CA CYS A 20 -13.92 3.65 -7.40
C CYS A 20 -12.42 3.60 -7.03
N GLY A 21 -11.86 4.70 -6.54
CA GLY A 21 -10.51 4.69 -6.00
C GLY A 21 -10.40 3.78 -4.77
N THR A 22 -9.31 3.03 -4.62
CA THR A 22 -9.13 2.03 -3.54
C THR A 22 -9.38 2.62 -2.15
N PHE A 23 -8.81 3.79 -1.86
CA PHE A 23 -9.03 4.49 -0.60
C PHE A 23 -10.49 4.93 -0.44
N MET A 24 -11.09 5.52 -1.48
CA MET A 24 -12.45 6.07 -1.41
C MET A 24 -13.51 4.98 -1.30
N GLY A 25 -13.32 3.85 -1.99
CA GLY A 25 -14.17 2.67 -1.87
C GLY A 25 -14.07 2.01 -0.49
N GLY A 26 -12.86 1.92 0.08
CA GLY A 26 -12.67 1.47 1.46
C GLY A 26 -13.31 2.41 2.48
N LEU A 27 -13.23 3.72 2.28
CA LEU A 27 -13.94 4.71 3.09
C LEU A 27 -15.46 4.53 2.99
N ALA A 28 -15.99 4.28 1.79
CA ALA A 28 -17.42 4.01 1.58
C ALA A 28 -17.89 2.82 2.42
N GLN A 29 -17.11 1.72 2.44
CA GLN A 29 -17.41 0.56 3.28
C GLN A 29 -17.48 0.93 4.76
N ILE A 30 -16.47 1.62 5.29
CA ILE A 30 -16.41 2.06 6.70
C ILE A 30 -17.62 2.92 7.04
N LEU A 31 -18.02 3.83 6.16
CA LEU A 31 -19.19 4.70 6.35
C LEU A 31 -20.51 3.92 6.37
N VAL A 32 -20.66 2.92 5.47
CA VAL A 32 -21.83 2.02 5.47
C VAL A 32 -21.88 1.20 6.75
N GLU A 33 -20.77 0.63 7.20
CA GLU A 33 -20.67 -0.13 8.46
C GLU A 33 -20.94 0.75 9.69
N LYS A 34 -20.61 2.04 9.63
CA LYS A 34 -20.97 3.05 10.66
C LYS A 34 -22.45 3.41 10.64
N GLY A 35 -23.20 2.99 9.60
CA GLY A 35 -24.65 3.20 9.48
C GLY A 35 -25.08 4.42 8.67
N HIS A 36 -24.16 5.06 7.93
CA HIS A 36 -24.49 6.14 6.98
C HIS A 36 -25.13 5.58 5.71
N THR A 37 -25.90 6.42 5.03
CA THR A 37 -26.37 6.15 3.67
C THR A 37 -25.34 6.71 2.70
N VAL A 38 -24.70 5.82 1.93
CA VAL A 38 -23.62 6.20 1.04
C VAL A 38 -24.04 6.04 -0.41
N SER A 39 -23.73 7.04 -1.22
CA SER A 39 -23.76 6.99 -2.69
C SER A 39 -22.44 7.51 -3.25
N GLY A 40 -22.15 7.25 -4.51
CA GLY A 40 -20.93 7.80 -5.09
C GLY A 40 -20.94 7.87 -6.61
N SER A 41 -20.15 8.80 -7.13
CA SER A 41 -19.93 9.00 -8.55
C SER A 41 -18.48 8.69 -8.92
N ASP A 42 -18.28 8.09 -10.10
CA ASP A 42 -16.97 7.95 -10.72
C ASP A 42 -17.11 8.04 -12.24
N LYS A 43 -15.98 8.30 -12.91
CA LYS A 43 -15.94 8.36 -14.38
C LYS A 43 -16.34 7.03 -15.00
N GLN A 44 -15.92 5.93 -14.37
CA GLN A 44 -16.19 4.57 -14.81
C GLN A 44 -16.10 3.62 -13.61
N PHE A 45 -16.94 2.61 -13.56
CA PHE A 45 -16.93 1.57 -12.54
C PHE A 45 -16.27 0.29 -13.07
N TYR A 46 -15.32 -0.26 -12.29
CA TYR A 46 -14.59 -1.48 -12.68
C TYR A 46 -14.25 -2.35 -11.45
N PRO A 47 -14.22 -3.69 -11.65
CA PRO A 47 -13.80 -4.61 -10.59
C PRO A 47 -12.32 -4.41 -10.16
N PRO A 48 -11.98 -4.73 -8.90
CA PRO A 48 -12.81 -5.36 -7.88
C PRO A 48 -13.70 -4.37 -7.10
N MET A 49 -13.41 -3.06 -7.17
CA MET A 49 -14.08 -2.05 -6.33
C MET A 49 -15.58 -1.93 -6.65
N SER A 50 -15.98 -1.96 -7.93
CA SER A 50 -17.39 -1.91 -8.30
C SER A 50 -18.19 -3.06 -7.69
N ASN A 51 -17.64 -4.28 -7.67
CA ASN A 51 -18.30 -5.45 -7.08
C ASN A 51 -18.45 -5.29 -5.56
N GLN A 52 -17.43 -4.75 -4.90
CA GLN A 52 -17.46 -4.47 -3.46
C GLN A 52 -18.53 -3.44 -3.11
N LEU A 53 -18.59 -2.32 -3.85
CA LEU A 53 -19.59 -1.26 -3.65
C LEU A 53 -21.02 -1.76 -3.89
N ASP A 54 -21.22 -2.59 -4.92
CA ASP A 54 -22.52 -3.20 -5.22
C ASP A 54 -22.97 -4.12 -4.09
N SER A 55 -22.08 -4.97 -3.57
CA SER A 55 -22.36 -5.86 -2.43
C SER A 55 -22.74 -5.12 -1.14
N LEU A 56 -22.28 -3.88 -0.98
CA LEU A 56 -22.61 -2.99 0.14
C LEU A 56 -23.93 -2.23 -0.08
N GLY A 57 -24.56 -2.35 -1.26
CA GLY A 57 -25.76 -1.61 -1.60
C GLY A 57 -25.52 -0.11 -1.80
N VAL A 58 -24.32 0.29 -2.19
CA VAL A 58 -23.98 1.68 -2.48
C VAL A 58 -24.56 2.08 -3.84
N GLU A 59 -25.31 3.16 -3.89
CA GLU A 59 -25.80 3.73 -5.14
C GLU A 59 -24.63 4.31 -5.95
N MET A 60 -24.39 3.74 -7.13
CA MET A 60 -23.28 4.10 -8.02
C MET A 60 -23.80 4.91 -9.22
N ILE A 61 -23.23 6.10 -9.44
CA ILE A 61 -23.61 7.03 -10.51
C ILE A 61 -22.42 7.22 -11.45
N GLU A 62 -22.56 6.80 -12.70
CA GLU A 62 -21.50 6.95 -13.70
C GLU A 62 -21.44 8.39 -14.22
N GLY A 63 -20.20 8.93 -14.29
CA GLY A 63 -19.94 10.30 -14.70
C GLY A 63 -20.01 11.33 -13.56
N TYR A 64 -19.84 12.60 -13.95
CA TYR A 64 -19.84 13.75 -13.03
C TYR A 64 -20.76 14.88 -13.54
N GLU A 65 -21.88 14.50 -14.17
CA GLU A 65 -22.85 15.49 -14.62
C GLU A 65 -23.57 16.12 -13.42
N GLN A 66 -23.64 17.45 -13.39
CA GLN A 66 -24.32 18.18 -12.33
C GLN A 66 -25.76 17.71 -12.09
N SER A 67 -26.51 17.39 -13.16
CA SER A 67 -27.90 16.93 -13.10
C SER A 67 -28.07 15.58 -12.41
N SER A 68 -27.00 14.78 -12.34
CA SER A 68 -27.01 13.45 -11.73
C SER A 68 -26.48 13.46 -10.28
N LEU A 69 -26.01 14.61 -9.78
CA LEU A 69 -25.50 14.73 -8.42
C LEU A 69 -26.66 14.66 -7.41
N PRO A 70 -26.72 13.62 -6.53
CA PRO A 70 -27.80 13.50 -5.56
C PRO A 70 -27.67 14.53 -4.45
N SER A 71 -28.79 14.85 -3.80
CA SER A 71 -28.77 15.65 -2.55
C SER A 71 -28.17 14.82 -1.41
N ALA A 72 -27.15 15.36 -0.78
CA ALA A 72 -26.45 14.76 0.36
C ALA A 72 -26.23 15.78 1.47
N ASP A 73 -26.06 15.29 2.71
CA ASP A 73 -25.71 16.12 3.86
C ASP A 73 -24.22 16.52 3.82
N LEU A 74 -23.36 15.68 3.16
CA LEU A 74 -21.93 15.91 3.02
C LEU A 74 -21.41 15.30 1.72
N TYR A 75 -20.58 16.04 1.03
CA TYR A 75 -19.85 15.56 -0.16
C TYR A 75 -18.40 15.27 0.17
N VAL A 76 -17.93 14.06 -0.14
CA VAL A 76 -16.54 13.66 0.06
C VAL A 76 -15.84 13.65 -1.29
N ILE A 77 -14.80 14.47 -1.45
CA ILE A 77 -14.13 14.67 -2.75
C ILE A 77 -12.78 13.94 -2.76
N GLY A 78 -12.62 13.01 -3.70
CA GLY A 78 -11.38 12.26 -3.91
C GLY A 78 -10.26 13.12 -4.50
N ASN A 79 -9.02 12.75 -4.21
CA ASN A 79 -7.83 13.52 -4.62
C ASN A 79 -7.58 13.54 -6.14
N ALA A 80 -8.11 12.60 -6.88
CA ALA A 80 -8.01 12.56 -8.35
C ALA A 80 -8.87 13.64 -9.05
N LEU A 81 -9.77 14.29 -8.32
CA LEU A 81 -10.65 15.32 -8.86
C LEU A 81 -10.07 16.72 -8.65
N SER A 82 -10.38 17.61 -9.58
CA SER A 82 -9.88 18.98 -9.59
C SER A 82 -10.94 19.98 -10.02
N ARG A 83 -10.57 21.28 -9.98
CA ARG A 83 -11.38 22.35 -10.56
C ARG A 83 -11.68 22.07 -12.02
N GLY A 84 -12.86 22.47 -12.46
CA GLY A 84 -13.42 22.17 -13.78
C GLY A 84 -14.28 20.88 -13.84
N ASN A 85 -14.28 20.05 -12.81
CA ASN A 85 -15.23 18.94 -12.71
C ASN A 85 -16.64 19.49 -12.43
N PRO A 86 -17.70 19.13 -13.22
CA PRO A 86 -19.01 19.74 -13.09
C PRO A 86 -19.65 19.59 -11.72
N CYS A 87 -19.49 18.43 -11.05
CA CYS A 87 -20.00 18.21 -9.70
C CYS A 87 -19.23 19.06 -8.67
N VAL A 88 -17.91 19.14 -8.79
CA VAL A 88 -17.07 19.97 -7.91
C VAL A 88 -17.46 21.45 -8.04
N GLU A 89 -17.58 21.95 -9.26
CA GLU A 89 -17.98 23.34 -9.48
C GLU A 89 -19.38 23.64 -8.92
N TYR A 90 -20.32 22.71 -9.06
CA TYR A 90 -21.66 22.87 -8.49
C TYR A 90 -21.62 22.93 -6.97
N ILE A 91 -20.91 22.00 -6.30
CA ILE A 91 -20.75 21.98 -4.83
C ILE A 91 -20.19 23.31 -4.33
N LEU A 92 -19.13 23.82 -4.97
CA LEU A 92 -18.52 25.10 -4.61
C LEU A 92 -19.46 26.29 -4.83
N ASN A 93 -20.13 26.34 -5.99
CA ASN A 93 -21.03 27.44 -6.36
C ASN A 93 -22.25 27.53 -5.44
N GLN A 94 -22.78 26.37 -5.02
CA GLN A 94 -23.91 26.29 -4.09
C GLN A 94 -23.51 26.36 -2.62
N LYS A 95 -22.18 26.40 -2.33
CA LYS A 95 -21.63 26.42 -0.95
C LYS A 95 -22.11 25.23 -0.12
N LEU A 96 -22.21 24.05 -0.75
CA LEU A 96 -22.58 22.82 -0.08
C LEU A 96 -21.44 22.34 0.81
N ASP A 97 -21.79 21.59 1.86
CA ASP A 97 -20.79 21.04 2.77
C ASP A 97 -19.97 19.95 2.10
N TYR A 98 -18.65 20.09 2.14
CA TYR A 98 -17.72 19.12 1.56
C TYR A 98 -16.47 18.91 2.41
N THR A 99 -15.82 17.75 2.21
CA THR A 99 -14.59 17.37 2.90
C THR A 99 -13.72 16.48 1.99
N SER A 100 -12.48 16.21 2.40
CA SER A 100 -11.62 15.20 1.76
C SER A 100 -11.84 13.82 2.40
N GLY A 101 -11.53 12.76 1.63
CA GLY A 101 -11.60 11.38 2.15
C GLY A 101 -10.73 11.18 3.40
N PRO A 102 -9.45 11.57 3.40
CA PRO A 102 -8.57 11.43 4.57
C PRO A 102 -9.09 12.16 5.82
N LYS A 103 -9.61 13.38 5.66
CA LYS A 103 -10.18 14.11 6.77
C LYS A 103 -11.44 13.43 7.31
N MET A 104 -12.31 12.93 6.44
CA MET A 104 -13.51 12.19 6.84
C MET A 104 -13.14 10.93 7.63
N LEU A 105 -12.18 10.15 7.14
CA LEU A 105 -11.72 8.96 7.84
C LEU A 105 -11.12 9.30 9.20
N GLY A 106 -10.23 10.30 9.28
CA GLY A 106 -9.62 10.72 10.54
C GLY A 106 -10.64 11.14 11.61
N GLU A 107 -11.76 11.77 11.19
CA GLU A 107 -12.86 12.10 12.09
C GLU A 107 -13.65 10.85 12.55
N MET A 108 -13.78 9.82 11.66
CA MET A 108 -14.47 8.56 11.99
C MET A 108 -13.72 7.67 12.97
N ILE A 109 -12.40 7.71 12.95
CA ILE A 109 -11.52 6.84 13.76
C ILE A 109 -10.89 7.57 14.96
N ARG A 110 -11.29 8.79 15.23
CA ARG A 110 -10.66 9.68 16.22
C ARG A 110 -10.69 9.15 17.67
N ASP A 111 -11.67 8.33 17.98
CA ASP A 111 -11.86 7.68 19.28
C ASP A 111 -11.13 6.33 19.39
N ARG A 112 -10.34 5.98 18.38
CA ARG A 112 -9.57 4.74 18.28
C ARG A 112 -8.08 4.96 18.51
N THR A 113 -7.38 3.91 18.88
CA THR A 113 -5.91 3.85 18.81
C THR A 113 -5.50 3.61 17.37
N VAL A 114 -4.99 4.66 16.73
CA VAL A 114 -4.66 4.65 15.30
C VAL A 114 -3.21 4.25 15.10
N ILE A 115 -3.00 3.17 14.35
CA ILE A 115 -1.69 2.68 13.88
C ILE A 115 -1.57 3.02 12.41
N ALA A 116 -0.78 4.03 12.07
CA ALA A 116 -0.58 4.47 10.70
C ALA A 116 0.77 3.98 10.16
N VAL A 117 0.72 3.23 9.06
CA VAL A 117 1.92 2.65 8.41
C VAL A 117 2.26 3.44 7.17
N SER A 118 3.37 4.16 7.21
CA SER A 118 3.86 5.01 6.13
C SER A 118 5.22 4.56 5.59
N GLY A 119 5.71 5.26 4.57
CA GLY A 119 6.99 5.02 3.91
C GLY A 119 6.83 4.79 2.41
N THR A 120 7.90 4.84 1.66
CA THR A 120 7.88 4.63 0.22
C THR A 120 7.49 3.18 -0.11
N HIS A 121 8.07 2.21 0.62
CA HIS A 121 7.85 0.78 0.41
C HIS A 121 7.38 0.07 1.69
N GLY A 122 6.73 -1.10 1.51
CA GLY A 122 6.35 -1.98 2.62
C GLY A 122 5.05 -1.61 3.35
N LYS A 123 4.42 -0.45 3.09
CA LYS A 123 3.20 0.02 3.75
C LYS A 123 2.12 -1.07 3.85
N THR A 124 1.68 -1.56 2.69
CA THR A 124 0.61 -2.56 2.57
C THR A 124 0.93 -3.85 3.33
N SER A 125 2.15 -4.39 3.12
CA SER A 125 2.59 -5.64 3.76
C SER A 125 2.61 -5.49 5.28
N THR A 126 3.27 -4.45 5.81
CA THR A 126 3.34 -4.20 7.25
C THR A 126 1.95 -4.02 7.86
N SER A 127 1.05 -3.28 7.19
CA SER A 127 -0.32 -3.07 7.65
C SER A 127 -1.10 -4.37 7.78
N PHE A 128 -1.05 -5.25 6.76
CA PHE A 128 -1.72 -6.56 6.83
C PHE A 128 -1.11 -7.48 7.87
N LEU A 129 0.23 -7.52 8.01
CA LEU A 129 0.88 -8.32 9.04
C LEU A 129 0.44 -7.91 10.45
N ILE A 130 0.32 -6.60 10.72
CA ILE A 130 -0.24 -6.10 11.98
C ILE A 130 -1.68 -6.59 12.17
N CYS A 131 -2.53 -6.46 11.16
CA CYS A 131 -3.92 -6.92 11.22
C CYS A 131 -4.03 -8.42 11.46
N GLU A 132 -3.19 -9.25 10.81
CA GLU A 132 -3.16 -10.69 11.01
C GLU A 132 -2.75 -11.08 12.43
N ILE A 133 -1.73 -10.41 13.00
CA ILE A 133 -1.32 -10.62 14.39
C ILE A 133 -2.46 -10.29 15.34
N PHE A 134 -3.12 -9.13 15.18
CA PHE A 134 -4.23 -8.72 16.05
C PHE A 134 -5.41 -9.68 15.94
N GLN A 135 -5.79 -10.04 14.72
CA GLN A 135 -6.90 -10.97 14.48
C GLN A 135 -6.64 -12.36 15.09
N ALA A 136 -5.41 -12.87 15.01
CA ALA A 136 -5.02 -14.14 15.62
C ALA A 136 -5.12 -14.12 17.17
N GLN A 137 -5.13 -12.93 17.79
CA GLN A 137 -5.39 -12.76 19.22
C GLN A 137 -6.87 -12.50 19.54
N GLY A 138 -7.78 -12.62 18.57
CA GLY A 138 -9.20 -12.37 18.75
C GLY A 138 -9.57 -10.88 18.80
N ILE A 139 -8.66 -9.99 18.39
CA ILE A 139 -8.90 -8.54 18.33
C ILE A 139 -9.50 -8.23 16.95
N ASP A 140 -10.76 -7.81 16.91
CA ASP A 140 -11.44 -7.39 15.68
C ASP A 140 -11.01 -5.97 15.29
N VAL A 141 -9.80 -5.86 14.72
CA VAL A 141 -9.17 -4.60 14.34
C VAL A 141 -9.86 -3.98 13.13
N GLY A 142 -10.14 -2.67 13.19
CA GLY A 142 -10.54 -1.89 12.02
C GLY A 142 -9.33 -1.59 11.12
N PHE A 143 -9.53 -1.48 9.82
CA PHE A 143 -8.44 -1.11 8.90
C PHE A 143 -8.94 -0.50 7.59
N LEU A 144 -8.03 0.26 6.93
CA LEU A 144 -8.12 0.65 5.53
C LEU A 144 -6.73 0.52 4.90
N ILE A 145 -6.58 -0.43 3.98
CA ILE A 145 -5.31 -0.81 3.37
C ILE A 145 -5.46 -0.89 1.86
N GLY A 146 -4.52 -0.33 1.11
CA GLY A 146 -4.60 -0.19 -0.35
C GLY A 146 -4.39 -1.47 -1.17
N GLY A 147 -4.20 -2.61 -0.53
CA GLY A 147 -3.98 -3.91 -1.17
C GLY A 147 -5.07 -4.93 -0.90
N VAL A 148 -4.85 -6.14 -1.37
CA VAL A 148 -5.70 -7.31 -1.15
C VAL A 148 -4.87 -8.42 -0.50
N SER A 149 -5.42 -9.07 0.52
CA SER A 149 -4.83 -10.26 1.15
C SER A 149 -5.87 -11.38 1.19
N ASP A 150 -5.43 -12.62 1.03
CA ASP A 150 -6.31 -13.79 1.19
C ASP A 150 -6.70 -14.05 2.65
N SER A 151 -6.11 -13.32 3.59
CA SER A 151 -6.49 -13.34 5.01
C SER A 151 -7.69 -12.45 5.33
N PHE A 152 -8.04 -11.51 4.43
CA PHE A 152 -9.13 -10.55 4.61
C PHE A 152 -9.97 -10.44 3.34
N GLU A 153 -11.29 -10.53 3.50
CA GLU A 153 -12.25 -10.50 2.39
C GLU A 153 -12.25 -9.15 1.64
N ASN A 154 -12.03 -8.05 2.38
CA ASN A 154 -12.05 -6.70 1.85
C ASN A 154 -10.78 -5.92 2.20
N SER A 155 -10.54 -4.82 1.50
CA SER A 155 -9.42 -3.89 1.76
C SER A 155 -9.69 -2.91 2.91
N ALA A 156 -10.91 -2.88 3.46
CA ALA A 156 -11.30 -2.03 4.56
C ALA A 156 -12.39 -2.69 5.41
N ARG A 157 -12.42 -2.35 6.69
CA ARG A 157 -13.53 -2.63 7.62
C ARG A 157 -13.45 -1.72 8.82
N LEU A 158 -14.59 -1.44 9.44
CA LEU A 158 -14.64 -0.62 10.64
C LEU A 158 -14.05 -1.35 11.86
N GLY A 159 -14.28 -2.66 11.99
CA GLY A 159 -13.93 -3.42 13.18
C GLY A 159 -14.64 -2.95 14.44
N THR A 160 -14.55 -3.72 15.52
CA THR A 160 -15.22 -3.42 16.80
C THR A 160 -14.25 -3.10 17.93
N SER A 161 -12.95 -3.40 17.76
CA SER A 161 -11.94 -3.11 18.79
C SER A 161 -11.58 -1.62 18.85
N GLU A 162 -10.82 -1.24 19.86
CA GLU A 162 -10.25 0.11 19.97
C GLU A 162 -9.17 0.43 18.91
N PHE A 163 -8.66 -0.56 18.19
CA PHE A 163 -7.56 -0.40 17.25
C PHE A 163 -8.04 -0.16 15.82
N PHE A 164 -7.32 0.71 15.11
CA PHE A 164 -7.51 0.95 13.69
C PHE A 164 -6.14 1.03 12.98
N VAL A 165 -5.92 0.16 12.02
CA VAL A 165 -4.69 0.13 11.20
C VAL A 165 -4.95 0.82 9.86
N ILE A 166 -4.11 1.78 9.49
CA ILE A 166 -4.25 2.49 8.23
C ILE A 166 -2.94 2.50 7.43
N GLU A 167 -3.04 2.16 6.14
CA GLU A 167 -1.97 2.44 5.19
C GLU A 167 -1.92 3.95 4.92
N ALA A 168 -0.90 4.59 5.43
CA ALA A 168 -0.75 6.04 5.49
C ALA A 168 0.13 6.54 4.34
N ASP A 169 -0.56 6.90 3.25
CA ASP A 169 0.05 7.35 2.00
C ASP A 169 0.46 8.83 2.06
N GLU A 170 1.58 9.16 1.41
CA GLU A 170 2.13 10.50 1.29
C GLU A 170 1.43 11.40 0.25
N TYR A 171 0.54 10.85 -0.58
CA TYR A 171 -0.24 11.63 -1.54
C TYR A 171 -1.10 12.72 -0.89
N ASP A 172 -1.31 13.81 -1.63
CA ASP A 172 -2.18 14.90 -1.21
C ASP A 172 -3.64 14.44 -0.97
N SER A 173 -4.34 15.17 -0.12
CA SER A 173 -5.66 14.78 0.37
C SER A 173 -6.79 15.11 -0.61
N ALA A 174 -6.71 16.27 -1.27
CA ALA A 174 -7.67 16.74 -2.26
C ALA A 174 -7.12 17.97 -3.01
N PHE A 175 -7.81 18.42 -4.08
CA PHE A 175 -7.40 19.62 -4.83
C PHE A 175 -7.35 20.89 -3.94
N PHE A 176 -8.14 20.96 -2.89
CA PHE A 176 -8.21 22.08 -1.94
C PHE A 176 -7.38 21.87 -0.67
N ASP A 177 -6.81 20.69 -0.47
CA ASP A 177 -5.92 20.37 0.64
C ASP A 177 -4.71 19.57 0.14
N LYS A 178 -3.58 20.26 -0.04
CA LYS A 178 -2.34 19.70 -0.57
C LYS A 178 -1.44 19.06 0.49
N ARG A 179 -1.92 18.94 1.72
CA ARG A 179 -1.24 18.16 2.74
C ARG A 179 -1.40 16.68 2.48
N SER A 180 -0.38 15.89 2.82
CA SER A 180 -0.45 14.43 2.69
C SER A 180 -1.57 13.85 3.55
N LYS A 181 -2.14 12.74 3.09
CA LYS A 181 -3.29 12.07 3.72
C LYS A 181 -3.06 11.75 5.19
N PHE A 182 -1.85 11.29 5.55
CA PHE A 182 -1.52 10.84 6.91
C PHE A 182 -1.63 11.95 7.98
N ILE A 183 -1.60 13.23 7.60
CA ILE A 183 -1.74 14.35 8.56
C ILE A 183 -3.14 14.37 9.20
N HIS A 184 -4.13 13.81 8.51
CA HIS A 184 -5.51 13.78 8.98
C HIS A 184 -5.83 12.62 9.92
N TYR A 185 -4.94 11.62 10.04
CA TYR A 185 -5.25 10.40 10.78
C TYR A 185 -4.95 10.50 12.28
N HIS A 186 -4.14 11.50 12.70
CA HIS A 186 -3.74 11.71 14.11
C HIS A 186 -3.27 10.41 14.79
N PRO A 187 -2.24 9.74 14.26
CA PRO A 187 -1.86 8.42 14.73
C PRO A 187 -1.29 8.43 16.15
N ASP A 188 -1.65 7.42 16.95
CA ASP A 188 -1.01 7.11 18.22
C ASP A 188 0.31 6.36 18.02
N THR A 189 0.37 5.57 16.95
CA THR A 189 1.59 4.90 16.49
C THR A 189 1.80 5.20 15.02
N PHE A 190 2.91 5.87 14.70
CA PHE A 190 3.29 6.23 13.34
C PHE A 190 4.52 5.46 12.92
N ILE A 191 4.36 4.58 11.95
CA ILE A 191 5.41 3.74 11.39
C ILE A 191 5.94 4.40 10.14
N ILE A 192 7.26 4.53 10.03
CA ILE A 192 7.97 5.01 8.84
C ILE A 192 8.91 3.89 8.39
N ASN A 193 8.49 3.09 7.40
CA ASN A 193 9.28 1.97 6.93
C ASN A 193 10.60 2.40 6.27
N ASN A 194 10.54 3.41 5.42
CA ASN A 194 11.66 3.99 4.67
C ASN A 194 11.20 5.29 3.99
N ILE A 195 12.13 6.14 3.58
CA ILE A 195 11.83 7.35 2.81
C ILE A 195 12.80 7.47 1.64
N GLU A 196 12.26 7.35 0.42
CA GLU A 196 12.97 7.56 -0.84
C GLU A 196 12.18 8.53 -1.73
N PHE A 197 12.82 9.03 -2.79
CA PHE A 197 12.13 9.89 -3.76
C PHE A 197 11.24 9.05 -4.67
N ASP A 198 9.94 9.28 -4.60
CA ASP A 198 8.92 8.74 -5.49
C ASP A 198 7.83 9.79 -5.73
N HIS A 199 6.81 9.46 -6.52
CA HIS A 199 5.68 10.35 -6.80
C HIS A 199 6.09 11.70 -7.43
N ALA A 200 6.93 11.65 -8.47
CA ALA A 200 7.38 12.83 -9.22
C ALA A 200 6.24 13.63 -9.90
N ASP A 201 5.01 13.15 -9.85
CA ASP A 201 3.81 13.85 -10.30
C ASP A 201 3.30 14.90 -9.28
N ILE A 202 3.71 14.79 -8.00
CA ILE A 202 3.28 15.69 -6.93
C ILE A 202 4.42 16.27 -6.09
N PHE A 203 5.61 15.69 -6.13
CA PHE A 203 6.80 16.17 -5.42
C PHE A 203 7.93 16.49 -6.39
N ASP A 204 8.54 17.65 -6.24
CA ASP A 204 9.66 18.07 -7.08
C ASP A 204 10.95 17.33 -6.67
N ASP A 205 11.15 17.10 -5.38
CA ASP A 205 12.33 16.43 -4.84
C ASP A 205 12.05 15.73 -3.49
N LEU A 206 13.08 15.06 -2.97
CA LEU A 206 13.01 14.36 -1.67
C LEU A 206 12.70 15.31 -0.50
N SER A 207 13.13 16.59 -0.59
CA SER A 207 12.91 17.55 0.51
C SER A 207 11.44 17.87 0.73
N ASP A 208 10.63 17.85 -0.34
CA ASP A 208 9.19 18.02 -0.26
C ASP A 208 8.52 16.82 0.45
N ILE A 209 8.96 15.60 0.15
CA ILE A 209 8.50 14.39 0.84
C ILE A 209 8.86 14.48 2.33
N LEU A 210 10.13 14.77 2.66
CA LEU A 210 10.60 14.93 4.03
C LEU A 210 9.80 15.99 4.80
N LYS A 211 9.41 17.07 4.17
CA LYS A 211 8.57 18.10 4.77
C LYS A 211 7.19 17.56 5.16
N GLN A 212 6.57 16.74 4.32
CA GLN A 212 5.28 16.13 4.63
C GLN A 212 5.40 15.13 5.80
N PHE A 213 6.42 14.28 5.79
CA PHE A 213 6.68 13.38 6.92
C PHE A 213 6.93 14.14 8.23
N HIS A 214 7.68 15.25 8.19
CA HIS A 214 7.88 16.07 9.38
C HIS A 214 6.57 16.72 9.87
N HIS A 215 5.65 17.07 8.97
CA HIS A 215 4.31 17.51 9.37
C HIS A 215 3.53 16.38 10.07
N ALA A 216 3.63 15.13 9.59
CA ALA A 216 2.99 13.98 10.22
C ALA A 216 3.55 13.70 11.63
N ILE A 217 4.88 13.70 11.79
CA ILE A 217 5.56 13.52 13.10
C ILE A 217 5.00 14.51 14.13
N ARG A 218 4.71 15.75 13.73
CA ARG A 218 4.14 16.77 14.63
C ARG A 218 2.70 16.50 15.07
N THR A 219 1.99 15.59 14.40
CA THR A 219 0.61 15.22 14.77
C THR A 219 0.53 14.05 15.73
N VAL A 220 1.63 13.33 15.91
CA VAL A 220 1.72 12.22 16.86
C VAL A 220 1.78 12.78 18.30
N PRO A 221 0.94 12.32 19.23
CA PRO A 221 0.92 12.83 20.60
C PRO A 221 2.22 12.49 21.35
N ALA A 222 2.54 13.24 22.41
CA ALA A 222 3.79 13.06 23.16
C ALA A 222 3.91 11.67 23.83
N ASN A 223 2.79 11.03 24.16
CA ASN A 223 2.71 9.66 24.65
C ASN A 223 2.54 8.62 23.52
N GLY A 224 2.54 9.05 22.27
CA GLY A 224 2.51 8.17 21.10
C GLY A 224 3.87 7.65 20.72
N ASN A 225 3.91 6.81 19.68
CA ASN A 225 5.09 6.09 19.24
C ASN A 225 5.43 6.39 17.79
N ILE A 226 6.70 6.55 17.47
CA ILE A 226 7.25 6.62 16.12
C ILE A 226 8.25 5.50 15.93
N LEU A 227 8.00 4.62 14.96
CA LEU A 227 8.81 3.44 14.69
C LEU A 227 9.49 3.58 13.33
N PHE A 228 10.76 3.21 13.26
CA PHE A 228 11.53 3.19 12.02
C PHE A 228 12.72 2.23 12.12
N HIS A 229 13.28 1.84 10.97
CA HIS A 229 14.49 1.03 10.92
C HIS A 229 15.75 1.87 11.12
N ASP A 230 16.73 1.29 11.81
CA ASP A 230 18.06 1.89 11.93
C ASP A 230 18.74 1.98 10.56
N GLY A 231 19.56 3.02 10.37
CA GLY A 231 20.33 3.23 9.14
C GLY A 231 19.65 4.04 8.05
N ASP A 232 18.38 4.42 8.18
CA ASP A 232 17.73 5.36 7.23
C ASP A 232 18.08 6.81 7.60
N GLU A 233 19.04 7.39 6.86
CA GLU A 233 19.55 8.75 7.09
C GLU A 233 18.43 9.81 6.91
N ASN A 234 17.48 9.58 6.00
CA ASN A 234 16.37 10.49 5.76
C ASN A 234 15.47 10.57 6.99
N ILE A 235 15.11 9.42 7.57
CA ILE A 235 14.29 9.37 8.78
C ILE A 235 15.06 9.95 9.98
N MET A 236 16.33 9.60 10.14
CA MET A 236 17.17 10.16 11.21
C MET A 236 17.20 11.69 11.16
N SER A 237 17.38 12.26 9.98
CA SER A 237 17.37 13.73 9.78
C SER A 237 16.03 14.37 10.17
N LEU A 238 14.91 13.67 9.97
CA LEU A 238 13.57 14.14 10.38
C LEU A 238 13.42 14.15 11.90
N ILE A 239 13.85 13.10 12.56
CA ILE A 239 13.80 12.99 14.02
C ILE A 239 14.66 14.10 14.67
N GLU A 240 15.85 14.36 14.14
CA GLU A 240 16.74 15.43 14.58
C GLU A 240 16.15 16.83 14.41
N LYS A 241 15.36 17.07 13.35
CA LYS A 241 14.64 18.34 13.14
C LYS A 241 13.59 18.63 14.22
N GLY A 242 13.14 17.61 14.94
CA GLY A 242 12.21 17.68 16.06
C GLY A 242 11.21 16.54 16.06
N CYS A 243 11.21 15.82 17.17
CA CYS A 243 10.26 14.78 17.51
C CYS A 243 9.88 14.92 18.98
N TRP A 244 8.61 14.77 19.30
CA TRP A 244 8.07 14.97 20.66
C TRP A 244 7.47 13.70 21.25
N SER A 245 7.43 12.63 20.47
CA SER A 245 6.86 11.34 20.82
C SER A 245 7.95 10.33 21.16
N HIS A 246 7.58 9.16 21.67
CA HIS A 246 8.54 8.08 21.88
C HIS A 246 9.04 7.54 20.54
N THR A 247 10.35 7.46 20.37
CA THR A 247 10.99 6.91 19.17
C THR A 247 11.48 5.49 19.41
N HIS A 248 11.23 4.60 18.46
CA HIS A 248 11.66 3.20 18.48
C HIS A 248 12.45 2.90 17.21
N LYS A 249 13.77 2.76 17.37
CA LYS A 249 14.69 2.43 16.30
C LYS A 249 14.88 0.91 16.25
N LEU A 250 14.48 0.27 15.16
CA LEU A 250 14.50 -1.18 15.01
C LEU A 250 15.73 -1.62 14.20
N GLY A 251 16.31 -2.76 14.56
CA GLY A 251 17.54 -3.27 13.96
C GLY A 251 18.80 -3.00 14.76
N GLY A 252 18.74 -2.17 15.80
CA GLY A 252 19.80 -1.96 16.77
C GLY A 252 19.70 -2.90 17.99
N GLU A 253 20.73 -2.92 18.82
CA GLU A 253 20.83 -3.82 19.99
C GLU A 253 19.76 -3.56 21.07
N GLU A 254 19.14 -2.38 21.08
CA GLU A 254 18.23 -1.96 22.16
C GLU A 254 16.81 -2.53 22.06
N ASN A 255 16.35 -2.87 20.86
CA ASN A 255 14.95 -3.24 20.62
C ASN A 255 14.82 -4.65 20.04
N ILE A 256 14.36 -4.73 18.77
CA ILE A 256 14.25 -5.97 18.03
C ILE A 256 15.26 -5.97 16.90
N MET A 257 16.11 -6.96 16.83
CA MET A 257 17.15 -7.11 15.81
C MET A 257 16.85 -8.32 14.93
N LEU A 258 16.98 -8.15 13.62
CA LEU A 258 16.87 -9.22 12.63
C LEU A 258 18.28 -9.68 12.24
N SER A 259 18.60 -10.95 12.48
CA SER A 259 19.78 -11.62 11.92
C SER A 259 19.38 -12.40 10.68
N ILE A 260 19.80 -11.92 9.51
CA ILE A 260 19.45 -12.53 8.21
C ILE A 260 20.16 -13.87 8.04
N GLU A 261 21.45 -13.91 8.35
CA GLU A 261 22.30 -15.09 8.20
C GLU A 261 21.78 -16.26 9.05
N GLU A 262 21.26 -15.95 10.24
CA GLU A 262 20.71 -16.95 11.16
C GLU A 262 19.21 -17.22 10.92
N GLY A 263 18.51 -16.38 10.14
CA GLY A 263 17.06 -16.48 9.95
C GLY A 263 16.26 -16.30 11.26
N VAL A 264 16.71 -15.41 12.15
CA VAL A 264 16.14 -15.22 13.48
C VAL A 264 15.90 -13.76 13.81
N ILE A 265 14.96 -13.51 14.71
CA ILE A 265 14.79 -12.23 15.40
C ILE A 265 15.27 -12.38 16.85
N TYR A 266 16.06 -11.44 17.30
CA TYR A 266 16.38 -11.23 18.72
C TYR A 266 15.49 -10.13 19.27
N PHE A 267 14.63 -10.49 20.20
CA PHE A 267 13.76 -9.56 20.90
C PHE A 267 14.14 -9.55 22.38
N LYS A 268 14.93 -8.56 22.80
CA LYS A 268 15.61 -8.58 24.09
C LYS A 268 16.41 -9.88 24.24
N ASP A 269 16.12 -10.67 25.27
CA ASP A 269 16.77 -11.96 25.55
C ASP A 269 16.13 -13.16 24.82
N GLN A 270 15.12 -12.92 23.97
CA GLN A 270 14.39 -13.98 23.28
C GLN A 270 14.87 -14.11 21.82
N ARG A 271 15.24 -15.33 21.45
CA ARG A 271 15.55 -15.71 20.07
C ARG A 271 14.33 -16.36 19.43
N LEU A 272 13.86 -15.81 18.32
CA LEU A 272 12.69 -16.24 17.58
C LEU A 272 13.10 -16.71 16.19
N ASP A 273 12.83 -17.96 15.84
CA ASP A 273 13.16 -18.56 14.56
C ASP A 273 12.12 -18.22 13.49
N LEU A 274 12.58 -17.68 12.36
CA LEU A 274 11.75 -17.22 11.24
C LEU A 274 11.64 -18.24 10.09
N SER A 275 12.30 -19.38 10.19
CA SER A 275 12.44 -20.36 9.10
C SER A 275 11.09 -20.88 8.55
N ASP A 276 10.06 -20.90 9.39
CA ASP A 276 8.72 -21.36 9.01
C ASP A 276 7.82 -20.23 8.48
N LEU A 277 8.34 -19.01 8.32
CA LEU A 277 7.54 -17.92 7.78
C LEU A 277 7.41 -18.03 6.25
N PRO A 278 6.20 -17.78 5.70
CA PRO A 278 5.98 -17.83 4.26
C PRO A 278 6.51 -16.56 3.53
N MET A 279 7.17 -15.64 4.24
CA MET A 279 7.74 -14.42 3.70
C MET A 279 9.21 -14.60 3.38
N HIS A 280 9.61 -14.21 2.17
CA HIS A 280 11.00 -14.32 1.69
C HIS A 280 11.57 -12.93 1.38
N GLY A 281 12.89 -12.82 1.52
CA GLY A 281 13.64 -11.61 1.25
C GLY A 281 13.72 -10.64 2.44
N GLN A 282 14.85 -9.93 2.50
CA GLN A 282 15.18 -9.00 3.59
C GLN A 282 14.10 -7.97 3.84
N HIS A 283 13.57 -7.37 2.77
CA HIS A 283 12.54 -6.33 2.89
C HIS A 283 11.24 -6.84 3.53
N ASN A 284 10.84 -8.10 3.25
CA ASN A 284 9.66 -8.70 3.88
C ASN A 284 9.94 -9.05 5.34
N LEU A 285 11.15 -9.51 5.67
CA LEU A 285 11.53 -9.76 7.06
C LEU A 285 11.60 -8.44 7.87
N ASN A 286 12.02 -7.34 7.26
CA ASN A 286 11.94 -6.01 7.88
C ASN A 286 10.49 -5.61 8.18
N ASN A 287 9.55 -5.89 7.25
CA ASN A 287 8.11 -5.66 7.50
C ASN A 287 7.59 -6.53 8.66
N VAL A 288 8.05 -7.79 8.77
CA VAL A 288 7.74 -8.69 9.91
C VAL A 288 8.24 -8.11 11.23
N VAL A 289 9.49 -7.67 11.29
CA VAL A 289 10.08 -7.02 12.48
C VAL A 289 9.25 -5.82 12.91
N MET A 290 8.90 -4.95 11.95
CA MET A 290 8.08 -3.78 12.20
C MET A 290 6.69 -4.14 12.75
N ALA A 291 6.02 -5.12 12.14
CA ALA A 291 4.70 -5.57 12.56
C ALA A 291 4.72 -6.23 13.95
N MET A 292 5.71 -7.08 14.24
CA MET A 292 5.87 -7.74 15.52
C MET A 292 6.16 -6.74 16.64
N TYR A 293 7.07 -5.78 16.41
CA TYR A 293 7.39 -4.78 17.42
C TYR A 293 6.21 -3.83 17.68
N THR A 294 5.51 -3.41 16.62
CA THR A 294 4.26 -2.64 16.75
C THR A 294 3.24 -3.38 17.63
N SER A 295 3.03 -4.66 17.34
CA SER A 295 2.09 -5.49 18.10
C SER A 295 2.51 -5.65 19.57
N PHE A 296 3.83 -5.74 19.85
CA PHE A 296 4.37 -5.77 21.19
C PHE A 296 4.08 -4.48 21.96
N LEU A 297 4.22 -3.32 21.34
CA LEU A 297 3.88 -2.03 21.98
C LEU A 297 2.39 -1.95 22.38
N HIS A 298 1.55 -2.71 21.71
CA HIS A 298 0.12 -2.83 22.01
C HIS A 298 -0.24 -4.11 22.79
N GLY A 299 0.75 -4.70 23.50
CA GLY A 299 0.53 -5.75 24.50
C GLY A 299 0.47 -7.17 23.96
N ILE A 300 0.85 -7.42 22.70
CA ILE A 300 0.87 -8.76 22.11
C ILE A 300 2.28 -9.35 22.25
N ASP A 301 2.36 -10.53 22.86
CA ASP A 301 3.63 -11.26 23.05
C ASP A 301 4.30 -11.62 21.70
N PRO A 302 5.64 -11.48 21.56
CA PRO A 302 6.36 -11.75 20.33
C PRO A 302 6.22 -13.18 19.79
N HIS A 303 6.16 -14.21 20.67
CA HIS A 303 5.91 -15.59 20.24
C HIS A 303 4.52 -15.79 19.66
N LYS A 304 3.51 -15.09 20.21
CA LYS A 304 2.15 -15.09 19.66
C LYS A 304 2.09 -14.41 18.30
N SER A 305 2.82 -13.30 18.14
CA SER A 305 2.95 -12.61 16.86
C SER A 305 3.60 -13.52 15.82
N LEU A 306 4.71 -14.16 16.16
CA LEU A 306 5.39 -15.11 15.27
C LEU A 306 4.48 -16.28 14.88
N SER A 307 3.76 -16.87 15.88
CA SER A 307 2.81 -17.96 15.62
C SER A 307 1.68 -17.56 14.66
N ALA A 308 1.18 -16.34 14.79
CA ALA A 308 0.17 -15.80 13.86
C ALA A 308 0.71 -15.71 12.43
N LEU A 309 1.93 -15.20 12.26
CA LEU A 309 2.55 -14.97 10.96
C LEU A 309 2.97 -16.26 10.24
N LYS A 310 3.21 -17.36 10.94
CA LYS A 310 3.45 -18.70 10.33
C LYS A 310 2.29 -19.15 9.45
N ASN A 311 1.07 -18.71 9.72
CA ASN A 311 -0.13 -19.04 8.96
C ASN A 311 -0.56 -17.90 8.01
N SER A 312 0.24 -16.86 7.86
CA SER A 312 -0.05 -15.77 6.94
C SER A 312 -0.15 -16.27 5.51
N LYS A 313 -1.17 -15.81 4.80
CA LYS A 313 -1.34 -16.09 3.37
C LYS A 313 -0.63 -15.06 2.48
N GLY A 314 0.03 -14.07 3.12
CA GLY A 314 0.69 -12.98 2.43
C GLY A 314 -0.27 -11.97 1.82
N VAL A 315 0.30 -11.03 1.11
CA VAL A 315 -0.41 -9.99 0.37
C VAL A 315 -0.32 -10.30 -1.11
N LYS A 316 -1.43 -10.20 -1.81
CA LYS A 316 -1.46 -10.43 -3.26
C LYS A 316 -0.48 -9.51 -3.97
N ARG A 317 0.16 -10.05 -4.99
CA ARG A 317 1.15 -9.33 -5.79
C ARG A 317 2.35 -8.84 -4.95
N ARG A 318 2.75 -9.60 -3.94
CA ARG A 318 3.98 -9.43 -3.16
C ARG A 318 4.75 -10.74 -3.16
N PHE A 319 5.53 -10.96 -4.23
CA PHE A 319 6.20 -12.22 -4.54
C PHE A 319 5.23 -13.41 -4.60
N GLU A 320 4.04 -13.17 -5.18
CA GLU A 320 2.94 -14.14 -5.24
C GLU A 320 3.18 -15.16 -6.36
N THR A 321 3.13 -16.45 -6.03
CA THR A 321 3.12 -17.51 -7.06
C THR A 321 1.73 -17.58 -7.69
N VAL A 322 1.57 -17.03 -8.90
CA VAL A 322 0.30 -17.03 -9.64
C VAL A 322 0.12 -18.25 -10.53
N PHE A 323 1.21 -18.96 -10.84
CA PHE A 323 1.18 -20.23 -11.55
C PHE A 323 2.39 -21.09 -11.20
N LYS A 324 2.17 -22.40 -11.08
CA LYS A 324 3.22 -23.39 -10.88
C LYS A 324 2.81 -24.73 -11.50
N ASN A 325 3.72 -25.31 -12.26
CA ASN A 325 3.66 -26.73 -12.68
C ASN A 325 5.00 -27.39 -12.39
N ASN A 326 5.26 -28.58 -12.97
CA ASN A 326 6.51 -29.32 -12.72
C ASN A 326 7.76 -28.59 -13.22
N ASP A 327 7.63 -27.78 -14.28
CA ASP A 327 8.74 -27.21 -15.02
C ASP A 327 8.83 -25.68 -14.94
N LYS A 328 7.73 -25.00 -14.61
CA LYS A 328 7.62 -23.53 -14.68
C LYS A 328 6.94 -22.93 -13.47
N ILE A 329 7.43 -21.76 -13.05
CA ILE A 329 6.84 -20.94 -11.98
C ILE A 329 6.63 -19.51 -12.53
N VAL A 330 5.47 -18.93 -12.28
CA VAL A 330 5.22 -17.51 -12.57
C VAL A 330 4.94 -16.78 -11.27
N ILE A 331 5.74 -15.76 -11.00
CA ILE A 331 5.66 -14.89 -9.82
C ILE A 331 5.13 -13.53 -10.25
N ASP A 332 4.18 -12.98 -9.48
CA ASP A 332 3.68 -11.60 -9.63
C ASP A 332 4.12 -10.76 -8.43
N ASP A 333 4.74 -9.62 -8.70
CA ASP A 333 5.14 -8.64 -7.70
C ASP A 333 4.75 -7.22 -8.10
N PHE A 334 4.42 -6.41 -7.10
CA PHE A 334 4.00 -5.01 -7.29
C PHE A 334 5.19 -4.03 -7.40
N ALA A 335 6.43 -4.52 -7.43
CA ALA A 335 7.63 -3.71 -7.52
C ALA A 335 7.60 -2.79 -8.75
N HIS A 336 7.78 -1.50 -8.53
CA HIS A 336 7.72 -0.44 -9.55
C HIS A 336 8.61 0.76 -9.23
N HIS A 337 9.61 0.55 -8.39
CA HIS A 337 10.67 1.49 -8.03
C HIS A 337 12.01 0.75 -8.06
N PRO A 338 13.15 1.36 -8.43
CA PRO A 338 14.44 0.67 -8.50
C PRO A 338 14.78 -0.15 -7.26
N THR A 339 14.62 0.40 -6.07
CA THR A 339 14.86 -0.29 -4.79
C THR A 339 13.95 -1.51 -4.62
N ALA A 340 12.65 -1.38 -4.92
CA ALA A 340 11.70 -2.50 -4.83
C ALA A 340 12.02 -3.59 -5.86
N ILE A 341 12.35 -3.22 -7.09
CA ILE A 341 12.76 -4.15 -8.16
C ILE A 341 14.02 -4.91 -7.72
N SER A 342 15.06 -4.21 -7.23
CA SER A 342 16.29 -4.83 -6.76
C SER A 342 16.02 -5.84 -5.64
N HIS A 343 15.21 -5.49 -4.65
CA HIS A 343 14.85 -6.40 -3.56
C HIS A 343 14.08 -7.63 -4.04
N THR A 344 13.15 -7.45 -4.99
CA THR A 344 12.38 -8.57 -5.57
C THR A 344 13.27 -9.49 -6.39
N VAL A 345 14.19 -8.93 -7.18
CA VAL A 345 15.19 -9.68 -7.96
C VAL A 345 16.13 -10.46 -7.05
N GLU A 346 16.70 -9.82 -6.03
CA GLU A 346 17.54 -10.47 -5.03
C GLU A 346 16.82 -11.62 -4.32
N THR A 347 15.57 -11.40 -3.94
CA THR A 347 14.73 -12.44 -3.33
C THR A 347 14.53 -13.61 -4.27
N ALA A 348 14.25 -13.35 -5.55
CA ALA A 348 14.07 -14.40 -6.54
C ALA A 348 15.36 -15.22 -6.77
N ILE A 349 16.50 -14.56 -6.90
CA ILE A 349 17.82 -15.21 -7.07
C ILE A 349 18.13 -16.11 -5.86
N ASN A 350 17.92 -15.62 -4.64
CA ASN A 350 18.19 -16.37 -3.43
C ASN A 350 17.23 -17.56 -3.25
N HIS A 351 15.94 -17.36 -3.56
CA HIS A 351 14.92 -18.40 -3.41
C HIS A 351 15.01 -19.49 -4.50
N PHE A 352 15.38 -19.11 -5.70
CA PHE A 352 15.47 -19.99 -6.88
C PHE A 352 16.91 -20.16 -7.38
N SER A 353 17.87 -20.28 -6.48
CA SER A 353 19.34 -20.22 -6.75
C SER A 353 19.87 -21.19 -7.80
N SER A 354 19.14 -22.27 -8.13
CA SER A 354 19.52 -23.25 -9.16
C SER A 354 18.67 -23.16 -10.43
N GLN A 355 17.77 -22.19 -10.53
CA GLN A 355 16.80 -22.06 -11.63
C GLN A 355 17.09 -20.84 -12.49
N LYS A 356 16.76 -20.93 -13.77
CA LYS A 356 16.87 -19.79 -14.69
C LYS A 356 15.68 -18.85 -14.53
N ILE A 357 15.96 -17.60 -14.12
CA ILE A 357 14.97 -16.59 -13.85
C ILE A 357 15.00 -15.51 -14.93
N VAL A 358 13.83 -15.20 -15.49
CA VAL A 358 13.64 -14.10 -16.42
C VAL A 358 12.73 -13.06 -15.76
N GLY A 359 13.09 -11.79 -15.88
CA GLY A 359 12.30 -10.65 -15.39
C GLY A 359 11.43 -10.03 -16.48
N ILE A 360 10.22 -9.64 -16.13
CA ILE A 360 9.35 -8.78 -16.94
C ILE A 360 8.98 -7.58 -16.07
N VAL A 361 9.44 -6.39 -16.47
CA VAL A 361 9.21 -5.14 -15.72
C VAL A 361 8.33 -4.20 -16.53
N GLU A 362 7.13 -3.88 -16.03
CA GLU A 362 6.25 -2.90 -16.65
C GLU A 362 6.58 -1.49 -16.16
N LEU A 363 6.95 -0.59 -17.08
CA LEU A 363 7.27 0.81 -16.81
C LEU A 363 5.99 1.65 -16.70
N ALA A 364 5.17 1.40 -15.69
CA ALA A 364 3.80 1.86 -15.61
C ALA A 364 3.56 3.00 -14.61
N SER A 365 4.45 3.23 -13.64
CA SER A 365 4.35 4.38 -12.73
C SER A 365 4.74 5.68 -13.43
N ASN A 366 4.23 6.81 -12.95
CA ASN A 366 4.56 8.11 -13.51
C ASN A 366 6.07 8.37 -13.46
N THR A 367 6.71 8.07 -12.35
CA THR A 367 8.14 8.27 -12.13
C THR A 367 8.98 7.41 -13.08
N MET A 368 8.63 6.12 -13.27
CA MET A 368 9.32 5.20 -14.19
C MET A 368 9.12 5.61 -15.65
N SER A 369 7.87 5.83 -16.07
CA SER A 369 7.52 6.14 -17.46
C SER A 369 8.08 7.47 -17.94
N GLN A 370 8.37 8.39 -17.04
CA GLN A 370 9.00 9.69 -17.32
C GLN A 370 10.54 9.62 -17.30
N GLY A 371 11.14 8.49 -16.89
CA GLY A 371 12.57 8.28 -16.89
C GLY A 371 13.34 8.97 -15.77
N HIS A 372 12.67 9.37 -14.68
CA HIS A 372 13.31 10.05 -13.55
C HIS A 372 14.39 9.22 -12.86
N HIS A 373 14.30 7.91 -12.91
CA HIS A 373 15.29 7.01 -12.30
C HIS A 373 16.55 6.80 -13.15
N GLY A 374 16.54 7.18 -14.44
CA GLY A 374 17.68 7.03 -15.35
C GLY A 374 18.20 5.59 -15.42
N SER A 375 19.53 5.38 -15.41
CA SER A 375 20.16 4.06 -15.47
C SER A 375 19.87 3.21 -14.22
N LYS A 376 19.63 3.82 -13.05
CA LYS A 376 19.35 3.09 -11.80
C LYS A 376 18.18 2.11 -11.94
N LEU A 377 17.20 2.46 -12.80
CA LEU A 377 16.06 1.59 -13.05
C LEU A 377 16.48 0.27 -13.70
N TYR A 378 17.29 0.36 -14.74
CA TYR A 378 17.75 -0.83 -15.48
C TYR A 378 18.79 -1.62 -14.69
N ASP A 379 19.65 -0.92 -13.94
CA ASP A 379 20.64 -1.51 -13.04
C ASP A 379 19.97 -2.32 -11.91
N SER A 380 18.76 -1.95 -11.48
CA SER A 380 18.04 -2.64 -10.42
C SER A 380 17.67 -4.10 -10.72
N ALA A 381 17.63 -4.47 -12.00
CA ALA A 381 17.34 -5.84 -12.43
C ALA A 381 18.56 -6.57 -13.02
N SER A 382 19.76 -6.01 -12.91
CA SER A 382 21.01 -6.53 -13.51
C SER A 382 21.46 -7.90 -12.97
N GLY A 383 20.89 -8.35 -11.84
CA GLY A 383 21.14 -9.70 -11.31
C GLY A 383 20.46 -10.84 -12.09
N LEU A 384 19.52 -10.54 -13.00
CA LEU A 384 18.85 -11.51 -13.86
C LEU A 384 19.59 -11.67 -15.19
N GLU A 385 19.61 -12.88 -15.75
CA GLU A 385 20.23 -13.13 -17.06
C GLU A 385 19.53 -12.37 -18.19
N GLN A 386 18.19 -12.22 -18.09
CA GLN A 386 17.37 -11.55 -19.08
C GLN A 386 16.23 -10.79 -18.42
N VAL A 387 15.97 -9.56 -18.91
CA VAL A 387 14.87 -8.71 -18.47
C VAL A 387 14.15 -8.13 -19.67
N TYR A 388 12.86 -8.34 -19.73
CA TYR A 388 11.95 -7.72 -20.70
C TYR A 388 11.34 -6.47 -20.10
N TRP A 389 11.67 -5.30 -20.66
CA TRP A 389 11.16 -4.01 -20.23
C TRP A 389 9.93 -3.66 -21.07
N LEU A 390 8.75 -3.64 -20.45
CA LEU A 390 7.47 -3.38 -21.09
C LEU A 390 7.04 -1.94 -20.84
N ASN A 391 6.96 -1.14 -21.88
CA ASN A 391 6.51 0.26 -21.82
C ASN A 391 5.30 0.47 -22.73
N LEU A 392 4.10 0.35 -22.17
CA LEU A 392 2.84 0.57 -22.87
C LEU A 392 2.48 2.06 -22.98
N SER A 393 3.30 2.97 -22.43
CA SER A 393 3.11 4.40 -22.57
C SER A 393 3.58 4.88 -23.95
N SER A 394 3.11 6.07 -24.37
CA SER A 394 3.56 6.70 -25.62
C SER A 394 4.99 7.24 -25.57
N ARG A 395 5.65 7.18 -24.40
CA ARG A 395 7.01 7.70 -24.18
C ARG A 395 7.99 6.53 -24.07
N LYS A 396 8.84 6.36 -25.07
CA LYS A 396 9.93 5.37 -25.05
C LYS A 396 11.20 6.03 -24.53
N ASN A 397 11.81 5.42 -23.52
CA ASN A 397 13.05 5.91 -22.93
C ASN A 397 14.31 5.21 -23.46
N GLN A 398 14.20 3.96 -23.97
CA GLN A 398 15.32 3.18 -24.49
C GLN A 398 14.89 2.24 -25.63
N ASN A 399 15.87 1.84 -26.46
CA ASN A 399 15.61 1.03 -27.68
C ASN A 399 15.28 -0.45 -27.42
N PHE A 400 15.43 -0.95 -26.17
CA PHE A 400 15.16 -2.35 -25.81
C PHE A 400 13.83 -2.51 -25.06
N GLU A 401 12.97 -1.49 -25.05
CA GLU A 401 11.65 -1.55 -24.45
C GLU A 401 10.62 -2.09 -25.45
N TYR A 402 9.80 -3.01 -24.98
CA TYR A 402 8.63 -3.50 -25.71
C TYR A 402 7.47 -2.55 -25.54
N ASP A 403 6.80 -2.18 -26.61
CA ASP A 403 5.61 -1.34 -26.61
C ASP A 403 4.30 -2.15 -26.69
N SER A 404 4.42 -3.47 -26.74
CA SER A 404 3.30 -4.39 -26.87
C SER A 404 3.62 -5.71 -26.17
N ILE A 405 2.63 -6.23 -25.47
CA ILE A 405 2.69 -7.54 -24.84
C ILE A 405 2.89 -8.64 -25.90
N ASN A 406 2.29 -8.51 -27.07
CA ASN A 406 2.40 -9.51 -28.13
C ASN A 406 3.85 -9.65 -28.62
N LEU A 407 4.57 -8.54 -28.82
CA LEU A 407 5.97 -8.57 -29.21
C LEU A 407 6.86 -9.21 -28.14
N LEU A 408 6.61 -8.89 -26.88
CA LEU A 408 7.29 -9.52 -25.75
C LEU A 408 7.04 -11.03 -25.73
N LEU A 409 5.80 -11.48 -25.96
CA LEU A 409 5.44 -12.90 -25.99
C LEU A 409 6.08 -13.66 -27.16
N GLU A 410 6.25 -13.03 -28.33
CA GLU A 410 6.94 -13.62 -29.48
C GLU A 410 8.40 -13.93 -29.15
N ASP A 411 9.11 -13.02 -28.48
CA ASP A 411 10.48 -13.22 -28.06
C ASP A 411 10.58 -14.20 -26.88
N LEU A 412 9.73 -14.06 -25.87
CA LEU A 412 9.69 -14.99 -24.73
C LEU A 412 9.43 -16.43 -25.19
N LYS A 413 8.59 -16.63 -26.22
CA LYS A 413 8.28 -17.95 -26.76
C LYS A 413 9.51 -18.69 -27.29
N GLN A 414 10.51 -17.97 -27.76
CA GLN A 414 11.75 -18.59 -28.28
C GLN A 414 12.60 -19.14 -27.14
N ASP A 415 12.58 -18.49 -25.99
CA ASP A 415 13.43 -18.80 -24.84
C ASP A 415 12.69 -19.56 -23.71
N ILE A 416 11.37 -19.67 -23.75
CA ILE A 416 10.56 -20.17 -22.63
C ILE A 416 10.93 -21.59 -22.19
N ASP A 417 11.44 -22.43 -23.11
CA ASP A 417 11.86 -23.81 -22.79
C ASP A 417 13.08 -23.82 -21.85
N ASN A 418 13.91 -22.77 -21.92
CA ASN A 418 15.13 -22.60 -21.14
C ASN A 418 14.91 -21.77 -19.84
N VAL A 419 13.70 -21.34 -19.55
CA VAL A 419 13.36 -20.51 -18.39
C VAL A 419 12.58 -21.32 -17.38
N ASP A 420 12.96 -21.32 -16.12
CA ASP A 420 12.27 -22.04 -15.05
C ASP A 420 11.30 -21.12 -14.30
N VAL A 421 11.69 -19.86 -14.07
CA VAL A 421 10.92 -18.87 -13.32
C VAL A 421 10.72 -17.60 -14.13
N ILE A 422 9.49 -17.12 -14.20
CA ILE A 422 9.14 -15.84 -14.82
C ILE A 422 8.67 -14.92 -13.69
N LEU A 423 9.43 -13.84 -13.48
CA LEU A 423 9.18 -12.84 -12.45
C LEU A 423 8.54 -11.59 -13.09
N ILE A 424 7.26 -11.34 -12.82
CA ILE A 424 6.51 -10.19 -13.34
C ILE A 424 6.49 -9.10 -12.28
N MET A 425 6.93 -7.91 -12.63
CA MET A 425 6.96 -6.72 -11.76
C MET A 425 6.17 -5.58 -12.40
N SER A 426 5.04 -5.22 -11.79
CA SER A 426 4.11 -4.20 -12.32
C SER A 426 3.25 -3.60 -11.21
N ASN A 427 2.95 -2.31 -11.28
CA ASN A 427 1.96 -1.66 -10.39
C ASN A 427 0.59 -1.44 -11.05
N LYS A 428 0.37 -2.00 -12.24
CA LYS A 428 -0.92 -2.01 -12.95
C LYS A 428 -1.60 -3.38 -12.88
N ASP A 429 -2.56 -3.63 -13.71
CA ASP A 429 -3.24 -4.92 -13.83
C ASP A 429 -2.29 -5.96 -14.46
N SER A 430 -1.52 -6.64 -13.61
CA SER A 430 -0.53 -7.66 -14.03
C SER A 430 -1.15 -8.87 -14.70
N LYS A 431 -2.47 -9.11 -14.56
CA LYS A 431 -3.16 -10.21 -15.25
C LYS A 431 -3.05 -10.09 -16.77
N LYS A 432 -3.00 -8.86 -17.28
CA LYS A 432 -2.77 -8.62 -18.72
C LYS A 432 -1.44 -9.15 -19.22
N ILE A 433 -0.47 -9.33 -18.33
CA ILE A 433 0.85 -9.90 -18.62
C ILE A 433 0.87 -11.38 -18.24
N SER A 434 0.44 -11.73 -17.03
CA SER A 434 0.55 -13.08 -16.50
C SER A 434 -0.37 -14.10 -17.19
N GLU A 435 -1.62 -13.74 -17.49
CA GLU A 435 -2.56 -14.67 -18.16
C GLU A 435 -2.07 -15.13 -19.54
N PRO A 436 -1.65 -14.25 -20.47
CA PRO A 436 -1.09 -14.69 -21.75
C PRO A 436 0.17 -15.54 -21.61
N ILE A 437 1.03 -15.27 -20.62
CA ILE A 437 2.23 -16.07 -20.36
C ILE A 437 1.84 -17.47 -19.85
N ILE A 438 0.89 -17.56 -18.94
CA ILE A 438 0.38 -18.83 -18.43
C ILE A 438 -0.26 -19.67 -19.56
N GLU A 439 -1.02 -19.01 -20.45
CA GLU A 439 -1.55 -19.68 -21.65
C GLU A 439 -0.44 -20.17 -22.57
N LEU A 440 0.61 -19.38 -22.80
CA LEU A 440 1.76 -19.78 -23.58
C LEU A 440 2.45 -21.02 -22.99
N ILE A 441 2.60 -21.09 -21.66
CA ILE A 441 3.17 -22.24 -20.94
C ILE A 441 2.28 -23.48 -21.08
N LYS A 442 0.98 -23.34 -20.98
CA LYS A 442 0.01 -24.45 -21.05
C LYS A 442 -0.12 -25.06 -22.46
N ASN A 443 0.16 -24.25 -23.49
CA ASN A 443 0.02 -24.67 -24.89
C ASN A 443 1.30 -25.27 -25.50
N LYS A 444 2.38 -25.37 -24.71
CA LYS A 444 3.61 -26.08 -25.01
C LYS A 444 3.68 -27.43 -24.28
#